data_01ad181f94b9acba57c9472e7f14e0b9
#
_entry.id   01ad181f94b9acba57c9472e7f14e0b9
#
_cell.length_a   1.000
_cell.length_b   1.000
_cell.length_c   1.000
_cell.angle_alpha   90.00
_cell.angle_beta   90.00
_cell.angle_gamma   90.00
#
_symmetry.space_group_name_H-M   'P 1'
#
loop_
_entity.id
_entity.type
_entity.pdbx_description
1 polymer ?
#
loop_
_entity_poly.entity_id
_entity_poly.type
_entity_poly.pdbx_seq_one_letter_code
_entity_poly.pdbx_strand_id
1 'polypeptide(L)'
;MREIQYREALREAMNEEMRRDASVYLMGEEVAEYNGAYKVSQGMLDEFGPDRVIDTPIAELGFAGIAVGSAANGLRPIVEFMTFNFSLVAIDQIINSASKMMSMSGGQYSCPIVFRRSEERRVGKEC
;
A
#
# COMPACT_ATOMS: atom_id res chain seq x y z
N MET A 1 25.59 8.37 11.45
CA MET A 1 24.54 7.78 10.56
C MET A 1 23.54 7.06 11.47
N ARG A 2 22.23 7.31 11.31
CA ARG A 2 21.21 6.65 12.16
C ARG A 2 20.97 5.25 11.61
N GLU A 3 21.10 4.23 12.44
CA GLU A 3 20.70 2.86 12.12
C GLU A 3 19.23 2.66 12.51
N ILE A 4 18.41 2.22 11.57
CA ILE A 4 16.99 1.92 11.79
C ILE A 4 16.63 0.58 11.12
N GLN A 5 15.62 -0.08 11.64
CA GLN A 5 15.10 -1.29 11.02
C GLN A 5 14.38 -0.93 9.69
N TYR A 6 14.39 -1.85 8.74
CA TYR A 6 13.75 -1.66 7.44
C TYR A 6 12.25 -1.31 7.57
N ARG A 7 11.53 -1.99 8.47
CA ARG A 7 10.12 -1.68 8.75
C ARG A 7 9.90 -0.27 9.32
N GLU A 8 10.83 0.24 10.10
CA GLU A 8 10.77 1.60 10.64
C GLU A 8 10.99 2.63 9.54
N ALA A 9 11.93 2.38 8.63
CA ALA A 9 12.17 3.25 7.48
C ALA A 9 10.93 3.33 6.56
N LEU A 10 10.26 2.20 6.31
CA LEU A 10 9.01 2.17 5.54
C LEU A 10 7.90 2.95 6.25
N ARG A 11 7.75 2.76 7.56
CA ARG A 11 6.76 3.48 8.37
C ARG A 11 7.01 4.98 8.35
N GLU A 12 8.24 5.41 8.57
CA GLU A 12 8.60 6.83 8.55
C GLU A 12 8.25 7.46 7.20
N ALA A 13 8.61 6.81 6.10
CA ALA A 13 8.29 7.29 4.76
C ALA A 13 6.77 7.42 4.52
N MET A 14 5.99 6.42 4.90
CA MET A 14 4.53 6.48 4.78
C MET A 14 3.93 7.58 5.66
N ASN A 15 4.36 7.68 6.91
CA ASN A 15 3.89 8.73 7.82
C ASN A 15 4.19 10.13 7.30
N GLU A 16 5.37 10.34 6.76
CA GLU A 16 5.78 11.63 6.17
C GLU A 16 4.87 12.00 5.00
N GLU A 17 4.63 11.08 4.07
CA GLU A 17 3.75 11.33 2.93
C GLU A 17 2.29 11.53 3.34
N MET A 18 1.79 10.76 4.30
CA MET A 18 0.42 10.90 4.80
C MET A 18 0.21 12.20 5.58
N ARG A 19 1.23 12.74 6.26
CA ARG A 19 1.17 14.07 6.89
C ARG A 19 1.19 15.19 5.85
N ARG A 20 1.95 15.01 4.78
CA ARG A 20 2.11 15.99 3.70
C ARG A 20 0.88 16.10 2.80
N ASP A 21 0.22 14.99 2.53
CA ASP A 21 -0.88 14.90 1.56
C ASP A 21 -2.06 14.10 2.13
N ALA A 22 -3.18 14.78 2.30
CA ALA A 22 -4.42 14.19 2.84
C ALA A 22 -5.05 13.14 1.90
N SER A 23 -4.68 13.11 0.62
CA SER A 23 -5.16 12.12 -0.33
C SER A 23 -4.44 10.77 -0.22
N VAL A 24 -3.30 10.72 0.47
CA VAL A 24 -2.54 9.49 0.71
C VAL A 24 -3.18 8.70 1.85
N TYR A 25 -3.43 7.43 1.62
CA TYR A 25 -3.95 6.50 2.63
C TYR A 25 -3.35 5.11 2.48
N LEU A 26 -3.38 4.33 3.56
CA LEU A 26 -2.88 2.96 3.60
C LEU A 26 -4.05 1.99 3.68
N MET A 27 -4.02 0.95 2.86
CA MET A 27 -4.94 -0.18 2.97
C MET A 27 -4.23 -1.51 2.79
N GLY A 28 -4.74 -2.52 3.45
CA GLY A 28 -4.22 -3.88 3.39
C GLY A 28 -4.77 -4.76 4.51
N GLU A 29 -4.31 -5.98 4.54
CA GLU A 29 -4.71 -6.96 5.54
C GLU A 29 -4.02 -6.68 6.87
N GLU A 30 -4.80 -6.50 7.96
CA GLU A 30 -4.31 -6.30 9.32
C GLU A 30 -3.38 -5.08 9.50
N VAL A 31 -3.48 -4.07 8.62
CA VAL A 31 -2.62 -2.88 8.68
C VAL A 31 -3.04 -1.88 9.76
N ALA A 32 -4.31 -1.87 10.14
CA ALA A 32 -4.87 -0.93 11.10
C ALA A 32 -4.85 -1.49 12.53
N GLU A 33 -5.85 -2.26 12.92
CA GLU A 33 -6.03 -2.68 14.31
C GLU A 33 -4.91 -3.57 14.84
N TYR A 34 -4.39 -4.47 14.01
CA TYR A 34 -3.27 -5.35 14.38
C TYR A 34 -1.89 -4.70 14.24
N ASN A 35 -1.82 -3.45 13.76
CA ASN A 35 -0.56 -2.72 13.52
C ASN A 35 0.35 -3.35 12.46
N GLY A 36 -0.24 -4.07 11.52
CA GLY A 36 0.48 -4.79 10.48
C GLY A 36 0.99 -6.16 10.91
N ALA A 37 0.94 -7.14 10.01
CA ALA A 37 1.42 -8.50 10.28
C ALA A 37 2.89 -8.53 10.68
N TYR A 38 3.71 -7.65 10.12
CA TYR A 38 5.14 -7.47 10.42
C TYR A 38 5.45 -6.15 11.12
N LYS A 39 4.42 -5.50 11.67
CA LYS A 39 4.51 -4.25 12.43
C LYS A 39 5.10 -3.06 11.66
N VAL A 40 4.95 -3.05 10.34
CA VAL A 40 5.34 -1.90 9.52
C VAL A 40 4.43 -0.70 9.80
N SER A 41 3.10 -0.93 9.88
CA SER A 41 2.09 0.12 10.11
C SER A 41 1.79 0.42 11.57
N GLN A 42 2.65 -0.01 12.49
CA GLN A 42 2.45 0.19 13.93
C GLN A 42 2.24 1.66 14.29
N GLY A 43 1.15 1.95 15.01
CA GLY A 43 0.80 3.30 15.46
C GLY A 43 0.17 4.20 14.40
N MET A 44 0.09 3.78 13.15
CA MET A 44 -0.46 4.61 12.06
C MET A 44 -1.97 4.83 12.22
N LEU A 45 -2.72 3.82 12.67
CA LEU A 45 -4.16 3.98 12.94
C LEU A 45 -4.43 5.04 14.00
N ASP A 46 -3.64 5.07 15.07
CA ASP A 46 -3.78 6.06 16.14
C ASP A 46 -3.50 7.49 15.66
N GLU A 47 -2.55 7.65 14.73
CA GLU A 47 -2.19 8.97 14.21
C GLU A 47 -3.15 9.46 13.12
N PHE A 48 -3.53 8.61 12.17
CA PHE A 48 -4.26 9.03 10.96
C PHE A 48 -5.74 8.67 10.96
N GLY A 49 -6.15 7.79 11.85
CA GLY A 49 -7.55 7.36 11.98
C GLY A 49 -8.00 6.30 10.95
N PRO A 50 -9.22 5.76 11.16
CA PRO A 50 -9.73 4.63 10.40
C PRO A 50 -10.10 4.96 8.94
N ASP A 51 -10.26 6.24 8.61
CA ASP A 51 -10.55 6.67 7.23
C ASP A 51 -9.29 6.66 6.34
N ARG A 52 -8.12 6.62 6.94
CA ARG A 52 -6.83 6.68 6.23
C ARG A 52 -5.91 5.48 6.46
N VAL A 53 -6.23 4.63 7.43
CA VAL A 53 -5.53 3.36 7.68
C VAL A 53 -6.61 2.29 7.75
N ILE A 54 -6.75 1.50 6.68
CA ILE A 54 -7.95 0.71 6.41
C ILE A 54 -7.58 -0.76 6.36
N ASP A 55 -8.18 -1.55 7.26
CA ASP A 55 -8.13 -3.01 7.18
C ASP A 55 -9.01 -3.52 6.05
N THR A 56 -8.52 -4.48 5.31
CA THR A 56 -9.26 -5.16 4.24
C THR A 56 -9.47 -6.63 4.59
N PRO A 57 -10.52 -7.27 4.05
CA PRO A 57 -10.59 -8.73 4.05
C PRO A 57 -9.45 -9.32 3.22
N ILE A 58 -9.18 -10.62 3.41
CA ILE A 58 -8.18 -11.37 2.63
C ILE A 58 -8.75 -11.61 1.22
N ALA A 59 -8.60 -10.60 0.36
CA ALA A 59 -9.10 -10.59 -1.01
C ALA A 59 -8.27 -9.62 -1.87
N GLU A 60 -7.05 -10.00 -2.19
CA GLU A 60 -6.04 -9.12 -2.82
C GLU A 60 -6.51 -8.57 -4.16
N LEU A 61 -7.18 -9.37 -4.97
CA LEU A 61 -7.78 -8.91 -6.22
C LEU A 61 -8.83 -7.81 -5.98
N GLY A 62 -9.67 -8.01 -4.96
CA GLY A 62 -10.74 -7.09 -4.59
C GLY A 62 -10.20 -5.75 -4.06
N PHE A 63 -9.36 -5.77 -3.04
CA PHE A 63 -8.87 -4.53 -2.47
C PHE A 63 -7.89 -3.78 -3.39
N ALA A 64 -7.10 -4.50 -4.20
CA ALA A 64 -6.29 -3.85 -5.24
C ALA A 64 -7.17 -3.14 -6.27
N GLY A 65 -8.28 -3.74 -6.68
CA GLY A 65 -9.26 -3.12 -7.58
C GLY A 65 -9.91 -1.88 -6.98
N ILE A 66 -10.29 -1.91 -5.71
CA ILE A 66 -10.81 -0.73 -4.98
C ILE A 66 -9.77 0.38 -4.95
N ALA A 67 -8.51 0.05 -4.67
CA ALA A 67 -7.42 1.02 -4.65
C ALA A 67 -7.19 1.65 -6.03
N VAL A 68 -7.22 0.86 -7.11
CA VAL A 68 -7.12 1.37 -8.49
C VAL A 68 -8.26 2.35 -8.79
N GLY A 69 -9.49 2.01 -8.45
CA GLY A 69 -10.64 2.89 -8.62
C GLY A 69 -10.53 4.19 -7.81
N SER A 70 -10.05 4.12 -6.58
CA SER A 70 -9.83 5.30 -5.74
C SER A 70 -8.72 6.20 -6.29
N ALA A 71 -7.65 5.61 -6.82
CA ALA A 71 -6.57 6.34 -7.47
C ALA A 71 -7.05 7.10 -8.72
N ALA A 72 -7.91 6.47 -9.52
CA ALA A 72 -8.55 7.11 -10.68
C ALA A 72 -9.42 8.31 -10.29
N ASN A 73 -9.93 8.33 -9.05
CA ASN A 73 -10.75 9.39 -8.49
C ASN A 73 -9.97 10.42 -7.66
N GLY A 74 -8.63 10.42 -7.74
CA GLY A 74 -7.79 11.47 -7.17
C GLY A 74 -7.18 11.14 -5.82
N LEU A 75 -7.41 9.95 -5.27
CA LEU A 75 -6.71 9.50 -4.07
C LEU A 75 -5.35 8.89 -4.43
N ARG A 76 -4.52 8.71 -3.42
CA ARG A 76 -3.16 8.15 -3.55
C ARG A 76 -2.97 6.96 -2.60
N PRO A 77 -3.49 5.79 -2.98
CA PRO A 77 -3.42 4.61 -2.12
C PRO A 77 -2.01 4.02 -2.04
N ILE A 78 -1.66 3.61 -0.83
CA ILE A 78 -0.58 2.67 -0.55
C ILE A 78 -1.24 1.34 -0.23
N VAL A 79 -1.04 0.35 -1.08
CA VAL A 79 -1.61 -1.00 -0.92
C VAL A 79 -0.55 -1.93 -0.38
N GLU A 80 -0.81 -2.51 0.79
CA GLU A 80 0.06 -3.51 1.39
C GLU A 80 -0.42 -4.92 1.07
N PHE A 81 0.46 -5.71 0.44
CA PHE A 81 0.33 -7.16 0.45
C PHE A 81 1.10 -7.72 1.66
N MET A 82 0.50 -8.62 2.42
CA MET A 82 1.10 -9.20 3.61
C MET A 82 2.47 -9.81 3.30
N THR A 83 2.55 -10.62 2.23
CA THR A 83 3.79 -11.01 1.57
C THR A 83 3.65 -10.79 0.07
N PHE A 84 4.73 -10.42 -0.61
CA PHE A 84 4.61 -9.91 -1.99
C PHE A 84 4.25 -10.97 -3.03
N ASN A 85 4.39 -12.25 -2.71
CA ASN A 85 3.89 -13.34 -3.55
C ASN A 85 2.36 -13.28 -3.75
N PHE A 86 1.62 -12.70 -2.79
CA PHE A 86 0.17 -12.48 -2.94
C PHE A 86 -0.19 -11.37 -3.93
N SER A 87 0.77 -10.58 -4.39
CA SER A 87 0.55 -9.69 -5.54
C SER A 87 0.16 -10.44 -6.80
N LEU A 88 0.52 -11.73 -6.91
CA LEU A 88 0.10 -12.59 -8.01
C LEU A 88 -1.42 -12.82 -8.04
N VAL A 89 -2.09 -12.84 -6.88
CA VAL A 89 -3.56 -12.91 -6.81
C VAL A 89 -4.19 -11.63 -7.38
N ALA A 90 -3.54 -10.49 -7.19
CA ALA A 90 -4.00 -9.17 -7.66
C ALA A 90 -3.38 -8.74 -9.00
N ILE A 91 -2.65 -9.63 -9.70
CA ILE A 91 -1.82 -9.24 -10.85
C ILE A 91 -2.64 -8.61 -11.98
N ASP A 92 -3.89 -9.02 -12.16
CA ASP A 92 -4.80 -8.42 -13.15
C ASP A 92 -5.01 -6.93 -12.88
N GLN A 93 -5.28 -6.55 -11.63
CA GLN A 93 -5.47 -5.15 -11.23
C GLN A 93 -4.18 -4.32 -11.38
N ILE A 94 -3.03 -4.93 -11.14
CA ILE A 94 -1.73 -4.26 -11.29
C ILE A 94 -1.41 -4.02 -12.77
N ILE A 95 -1.48 -5.07 -13.59
CA ILE A 95 -1.03 -5.05 -14.99
C ILE A 95 -2.11 -4.52 -15.93
N ASN A 96 -3.34 -5.01 -15.82
CA ASN A 96 -4.40 -4.68 -16.78
C ASN A 96 -5.20 -3.44 -16.41
N SER A 97 -5.25 -3.07 -15.14
CA SER A 97 -5.96 -1.86 -14.70
C SER A 97 -4.98 -0.73 -14.39
N ALA A 98 -4.19 -0.82 -13.32
CA ALA A 98 -3.36 0.28 -12.86
C ALA A 98 -2.35 0.76 -13.92
N SER A 99 -1.57 -0.16 -14.52
CA SER A 99 -0.50 0.21 -15.44
C SER A 99 -1.00 0.74 -16.79
N LYS A 100 -2.19 0.35 -17.21
CA LYS A 100 -2.75 0.70 -18.54
C LYS A 100 -3.75 1.86 -18.50
N MET A 101 -4.25 2.23 -17.34
CA MET A 101 -5.35 3.19 -17.19
C MET A 101 -5.07 4.52 -17.90
N MET A 102 -3.92 5.10 -17.70
CA MET A 102 -3.56 6.38 -18.32
C MET A 102 -3.49 6.29 -19.85
N SER A 103 -2.85 5.24 -20.36
CA SER A 103 -2.72 5.03 -21.81
C SER A 103 -4.06 4.75 -22.47
N MET A 104 -4.86 3.83 -21.90
CA MET A 104 -6.14 3.41 -22.47
C MET A 104 -7.22 4.49 -22.38
N SER A 105 -7.12 5.43 -21.43
CA SER A 105 -8.04 6.56 -21.30
C SER A 105 -7.62 7.79 -22.11
N GLY A 106 -6.54 7.71 -22.88
CA GLY A 106 -6.02 8.87 -23.60
C GLY A 106 -5.49 9.97 -22.66
N GLY A 107 -4.99 9.60 -21.49
CA GLY A 107 -4.47 10.52 -20.49
C GLY A 107 -5.51 11.15 -19.56
N GLN A 108 -6.78 10.73 -19.66
CA GLN A 108 -7.86 11.30 -18.83
C GLN A 108 -7.80 10.82 -17.37
N TYR A 109 -7.37 9.58 -17.16
CA TYR A 109 -7.25 8.99 -15.82
C TYR A 109 -5.81 8.60 -15.53
N SER A 110 -5.34 8.95 -14.35
CA SER A 110 -4.07 8.48 -13.80
C SER A 110 -4.33 7.49 -12.66
N CYS A 111 -3.31 6.70 -12.32
CA CYS A 111 -3.39 5.76 -11.21
C CYS A 111 -2.14 5.91 -10.32
N PRO A 112 -2.08 6.97 -9.49
CA PRO A 112 -0.96 7.18 -8.58
C PRO A 112 -1.06 6.26 -7.37
N ILE A 113 -0.62 5.02 -7.54
CA ILE A 113 -0.73 3.94 -6.56
C ILE A 113 0.64 3.34 -6.24
N VAL A 114 0.85 2.97 -4.99
CA VAL A 114 2.02 2.21 -4.54
C VAL A 114 1.58 0.85 -4.05
N PHE A 115 2.12 -0.20 -4.63
CA PHE A 115 2.00 -1.57 -4.12
C PHE A 115 3.28 -1.94 -3.38
N ARG A 116 3.15 -2.33 -2.12
CA ARG A 116 4.28 -2.68 -1.27
C ARG A 116 4.03 -3.97 -0.49
N ARG A 117 5.11 -4.53 0.02
CA ARG A 117 5.06 -5.68 0.93
C ARG A 117 5.33 -5.24 2.37
N SER A 118 4.89 -6.04 3.33
CA SER A 118 5.17 -5.82 4.75
C SER A 118 6.36 -6.60 5.26
N GLU A 119 6.77 -7.67 4.59
CA GLU A 119 7.89 -8.51 4.98
C GLU A 119 9.24 -7.81 4.87
N GLU A 120 10.14 -8.06 5.82
CA GLU A 120 11.52 -7.60 5.74
C GLU A 120 12.30 -8.36 4.67
N ARG A 121 13.06 -7.63 3.85
CA ARG A 121 14.08 -8.24 3.02
C ARG A 121 15.23 -8.67 3.90
N ARG A 122 15.44 -9.96 4.07
CA ARG A 122 16.65 -10.48 4.70
C ARG A 122 17.82 -10.26 3.74
N VAL A 123 18.63 -9.25 4.04
CA VAL A 123 19.91 -9.05 3.36
C VAL A 123 20.83 -10.22 3.78
N GLY A 124 21.29 -11.00 2.81
CA GLY A 124 22.32 -12.02 3.04
C GLY A 124 21.84 -13.47 3.09
N LYS A 125 20.60 -13.79 2.72
CA LYS A 125 20.25 -15.15 2.29
C LYS A 125 20.09 -15.14 0.78
N GLU A 126 21.16 -15.41 0.11
CA GLU A 126 21.10 -15.90 -1.27
C GLU A 126 20.41 -17.27 -1.25
N CYS A 127 19.33 -17.39 -2.01
CA CYS A 127 18.76 -18.69 -2.35
C CYS A 127 19.58 -19.31 -3.47
#